data_f0194b3d9ef7bcf86850d3952e2aa3b8
#
_entry.id   f0194b3d9ef7bcf86850d3952e2aa3b8
#
_cell.length_a   1.000
_cell.length_b   1.000
_cell.length_c   1.000
_cell.angle_alpha   90.00
_cell.angle_beta   90.00
_cell.angle_gamma   90.00
#
_symmetry.space_group_name_H-M   'P 1'
#
loop_
_entity.id
_entity.type
_entity.pdbx_description
1 polymer ?
#
loop_
_entity_poly.entity_id
_entity_poly.type
_entity_poly.pdbx_seq_one_letter_code
_entity_poly.pdbx_strand_id
1 'polypeptide(L)'
;STPLRGIYAVETGSEVFYVDDSGRYAFAGAALIDMQSQHDLTAGHVERMQRIEFSQLPLQHAIKEVRGNGSRQLAVFEDPNCPICKVFTKFVDQLSDVTVYKFPLPVIAPESIPLARIAWCAPDRAGAWRAIMAGHRPPSGAQDCDTTGLVEILKVGERFTSGGMTITESA
;
A
#
# COMPACT_ATOMS: atom_id res chain seq x y z
N SER A 1 9.80 -8.26 23.12
CA SER A 1 9.32 -8.99 24.32
C SER A 1 7.81 -8.86 24.41
N THR A 2 7.14 -9.88 24.93
CA THR A 2 5.71 -9.89 25.20
C THR A 2 5.45 -9.68 26.70
N PRO A 3 4.22 -9.37 27.13
CA PRO A 3 3.86 -9.37 28.55
C PRO A 3 3.89 -10.77 29.19
N LEU A 4 3.94 -11.84 28.38
CA LEU A 4 4.05 -13.21 28.84
C LEU A 4 5.51 -13.56 29.12
N ARG A 5 5.80 -13.98 30.37
CA ARG A 5 7.15 -14.37 30.76
C ARG A 5 7.59 -15.61 29.96
N GLY A 6 8.79 -15.55 29.36
CA GLY A 6 9.38 -16.63 28.57
C GLY A 6 8.81 -16.77 27.16
N ILE A 7 7.96 -15.85 26.73
CA ILE A 7 7.44 -15.80 25.35
C ILE A 7 7.92 -14.50 24.67
N TYR A 8 8.46 -14.65 23.48
CA TYR A 8 9.01 -13.54 22.70
C TYR A 8 8.30 -13.44 21.36
N ALA A 9 7.98 -12.21 20.94
CA ALA A 9 7.53 -11.96 19.57
C ALA A 9 8.76 -11.84 18.67
N VAL A 10 8.78 -12.60 17.60
CA VAL A 10 9.77 -12.58 16.53
C VAL A 10 9.09 -12.13 15.26
N GLU A 11 9.59 -11.05 14.67
CA GLU A 11 9.07 -10.45 13.45
C GLU A 11 9.92 -10.93 12.27
N THR A 12 9.28 -11.49 11.25
CA THR A 12 9.95 -11.98 10.02
C THR A 12 9.14 -11.57 8.80
N GLY A 13 9.69 -10.67 7.98
CA GLY A 13 8.98 -10.15 6.81
C GLY A 13 7.67 -9.47 7.21
N SER A 14 6.54 -10.11 6.91
CA SER A 14 5.19 -9.62 7.25
C SER A 14 4.51 -10.39 8.37
N GLU A 15 5.19 -11.37 8.98
CA GLU A 15 4.59 -12.28 9.96
C GLU A 15 5.21 -12.11 11.35
N VAL A 16 4.39 -12.37 12.37
CA VAL A 16 4.82 -12.41 13.77
C VAL A 16 4.67 -13.83 14.29
N PHE A 17 5.75 -14.34 14.85
CA PHE A 17 5.78 -15.62 15.56
C PHE A 17 5.99 -15.37 17.04
N TYR A 18 5.42 -16.22 17.88
CA TYR A 18 5.70 -16.24 19.30
C TYR A 18 6.52 -17.47 19.63
N VAL A 19 7.70 -17.25 20.21
CA VAL A 19 8.66 -18.33 20.51
C VAL A 19 8.93 -18.37 22.01
N ASP A 20 9.23 -19.58 22.51
CA ASP A 20 9.68 -19.78 23.88
C ASP A 20 11.13 -19.28 24.07
N ASP A 21 11.59 -19.19 25.31
CA ASP A 21 12.94 -18.73 25.66
C ASP A 21 14.06 -19.65 25.12
N SER A 22 13.74 -20.92 24.82
CA SER A 22 14.70 -21.85 24.20
C SER A 22 14.78 -21.68 22.67
N GLY A 23 13.83 -20.99 22.04
CA GLY A 23 13.72 -20.90 20.59
C GLY A 23 13.33 -22.20 19.91
N ARG A 24 12.91 -23.22 20.70
CA ARG A 24 12.58 -24.55 20.18
C ARG A 24 11.12 -24.66 19.72
N TYR A 25 10.21 -23.97 20.40
CA TYR A 25 8.79 -24.03 20.12
C TYR A 25 8.28 -22.67 19.70
N ALA A 26 7.43 -22.66 18.68
CA ALA A 26 6.82 -21.42 18.16
C ALA A 26 5.32 -21.57 17.93
N PHE A 27 4.58 -20.50 18.16
CA PHE A 27 3.21 -20.35 17.72
C PHE A 27 3.23 -19.53 16.42
N ALA A 28 2.82 -20.15 15.31
CA ALA A 28 2.71 -19.50 14.01
C ALA A 28 1.23 -19.18 13.70
N GLY A 29 0.96 -17.99 13.15
CA GLY A 29 -0.39 -17.57 12.77
C GLY A 29 -1.34 -17.36 13.95
N ALA A 30 -0.82 -17.22 15.17
CA ALA A 30 -1.61 -16.97 16.38
C ALA A 30 -1.65 -15.47 16.71
N ALA A 31 -2.80 -14.98 17.19
CA ALA A 31 -2.92 -13.66 17.78
C ALA A 31 -2.67 -13.74 19.31
N LEU A 32 -1.88 -12.81 19.83
CA LEU A 32 -1.74 -12.60 21.27
C LEU A 32 -2.66 -11.46 21.69
N ILE A 33 -3.71 -11.80 22.42
CA ILE A 33 -4.75 -10.87 22.86
C ILE A 33 -4.66 -10.70 24.36
N ASP A 34 -4.60 -9.45 24.82
CA ASP A 34 -4.83 -9.14 26.21
C ASP A 34 -6.34 -9.26 26.50
N MET A 35 -6.72 -10.32 27.20
CA MET A 35 -8.13 -10.61 27.49
C MET A 35 -8.78 -9.61 28.46
N GLN A 36 -8.00 -8.87 29.22
CA GLN A 36 -8.52 -7.85 30.14
C GLN A 36 -8.89 -6.56 29.39
N SER A 37 -7.99 -6.08 28.52
CA SER A 37 -8.21 -4.88 27.72
C SER A 37 -8.85 -5.18 26.36
N GLN A 38 -8.96 -6.45 25.96
CA GLN A 38 -9.36 -6.94 24.64
C GLN A 38 -8.47 -6.39 23.50
N HIS A 39 -7.23 -6.03 23.83
CA HIS A 39 -6.29 -5.47 22.87
C HIS A 39 -5.50 -6.58 22.17
N ASP A 40 -5.46 -6.54 20.83
CA ASP A 40 -4.65 -7.43 20.00
C ASP A 40 -3.22 -6.89 19.91
N LEU A 41 -2.31 -7.51 20.67
CA LEU A 41 -0.90 -7.16 20.72
C LEU A 41 -0.18 -7.54 19.39
N THR A 42 -0.65 -8.59 18.72
CA THR A 42 -0.11 -9.03 17.43
C THR A 42 -0.42 -8.02 16.34
N ALA A 43 -1.64 -7.50 16.31
CA ALA A 43 -2.03 -6.45 15.36
C ALA A 43 -1.13 -5.22 15.50
N GLY A 44 -0.78 -4.82 16.72
CA GLY A 44 0.15 -3.73 16.97
C GLY A 44 1.59 -3.99 16.46
N HIS A 45 2.05 -5.25 16.47
CA HIS A 45 3.32 -5.64 15.83
C HIS A 45 3.24 -5.54 14.32
N VAL A 46 2.20 -6.14 13.72
CA VAL A 46 1.97 -6.12 12.27
C VAL A 46 1.84 -4.70 11.75
N GLU A 47 1.08 -3.84 12.42
CA GLU A 47 0.93 -2.43 12.06
C GLU A 47 2.28 -1.69 12.04
N ARG A 48 3.13 -1.89 13.05
CA ARG A 48 4.47 -1.29 13.09
C ARG A 48 5.37 -1.78 11.96
N MET A 49 5.31 -3.08 11.63
CA MET A 49 6.09 -3.67 10.53
C MET A 49 5.66 -3.13 9.17
N GLN A 50 4.36 -2.86 9.01
CA GLN A 50 3.77 -2.35 7.77
C GLN A 50 3.86 -0.82 7.66
N ARG A 51 4.24 -0.12 8.74
CA ARG A 51 4.36 1.35 8.71
C ARG A 51 5.50 1.77 7.80
N ILE A 52 5.18 2.63 6.85
CA ILE A 52 6.15 3.37 6.03
C ILE A 52 6.18 4.82 6.48
N GLU A 53 7.37 5.33 6.68
CA GLU A 53 7.57 6.77 6.79
C GLU A 53 7.34 7.42 5.42
N PHE A 54 6.53 8.46 5.37
CA PHE A 54 6.16 9.14 4.12
C PHE A 54 7.40 9.59 3.32
N SER A 55 8.47 9.98 4.00
CA SER A 55 9.75 10.37 3.41
C SER A 55 10.49 9.25 2.68
N GLN A 56 10.13 7.98 2.93
CA GLN A 56 10.72 6.81 2.26
C GLN A 56 9.99 6.43 0.98
N LEU A 57 8.86 7.08 0.69
CA LEU A 57 8.09 6.81 -0.52
C LEU A 57 8.79 7.41 -1.76
N PRO A 58 8.77 6.71 -2.90
CA PRO A 58 9.34 7.18 -4.15
C PRO A 58 8.41 8.21 -4.82
N LEU A 59 8.21 9.38 -4.16
CA LEU A 59 7.22 10.40 -4.56
C LEU A 59 7.46 10.91 -5.99
N GLN A 60 8.70 10.89 -6.48
CA GLN A 60 9.05 11.26 -7.86
C GLN A 60 8.42 10.33 -8.91
N HIS A 61 8.01 9.12 -8.50
CA HIS A 61 7.37 8.13 -9.35
C HIS A 61 5.85 8.08 -9.18
N ALA A 62 5.30 8.84 -8.25
CA ALA A 62 3.85 8.88 -8.04
C ALA A 62 3.13 9.66 -9.14
N ILE A 63 1.89 9.26 -9.41
CA ILE A 63 0.92 10.09 -10.12
C ILE A 63 0.39 11.10 -9.09
N LYS A 64 0.85 12.35 -9.21
CA LYS A 64 0.53 13.42 -8.25
C LYS A 64 -0.71 14.19 -8.69
N GLU A 65 -1.66 14.33 -7.77
CA GLU A 65 -2.84 15.19 -7.92
C GLU A 65 -2.92 16.17 -6.74
N VAL A 66 -3.09 17.46 -7.05
CA VAL A 66 -3.25 18.50 -6.02
C VAL A 66 -4.68 19.01 -6.07
N ARG A 67 -5.32 19.07 -4.91
CA ARG A 67 -6.68 19.57 -4.74
C ARG A 67 -6.68 20.67 -3.68
N GLY A 68 -7.38 21.78 -3.98
CA GLY A 68 -7.38 22.93 -3.11
C GLY A 68 -5.96 23.47 -2.88
N ASN A 69 -5.63 23.77 -1.63
CA ASN A 69 -4.29 24.26 -1.27
C ASN A 69 -3.23 23.16 -1.14
N GLY A 70 -3.63 21.87 -1.20
CA GLY A 70 -2.72 20.72 -1.13
C GLY A 70 -1.98 20.56 0.18
N SER A 71 -2.45 21.15 1.28
CA SER A 71 -1.73 21.22 2.57
C SER A 71 -1.53 19.88 3.24
N ARG A 72 -2.45 18.93 3.05
CA ARG A 72 -2.31 17.55 3.52
C ARG A 72 -1.69 16.70 2.43
N GLN A 73 -1.00 15.63 2.81
CA GLN A 73 -0.41 14.69 1.87
C GLN A 73 -0.95 13.28 2.13
N LEU A 74 -1.36 12.62 1.06
CA LEU A 74 -1.88 11.26 1.09
C LEU A 74 -1.16 10.42 0.04
N ALA A 75 -0.62 9.28 0.43
CA ALA A 75 -0.05 8.30 -0.48
C ALA A 75 -0.95 7.06 -0.56
N VAL A 76 -1.26 6.61 -1.77
CA VAL A 76 -2.15 5.47 -2.01
C VAL A 76 -1.52 4.54 -3.04
N PHE A 77 -1.37 3.26 -2.68
CA PHE A 77 -1.00 2.20 -3.60
C PHE A 77 -2.27 1.55 -4.15
N GLU A 78 -2.42 1.51 -5.47
CA GLU A 78 -3.66 1.09 -6.13
C GLU A 78 -3.39 0.10 -7.25
N ASP A 79 -4.16 -0.99 -7.29
CA ASP A 79 -4.20 -1.90 -8.44
C ASP A 79 -5.43 -1.58 -9.30
N PRO A 80 -5.29 -1.50 -10.64
CA PRO A 80 -6.39 -1.14 -11.54
C PRO A 80 -7.51 -2.20 -11.61
N ASN A 81 -7.25 -3.43 -11.16
CA ASN A 81 -8.25 -4.50 -11.07
C ASN A 81 -8.76 -4.74 -9.64
N CYS A 82 -8.34 -3.94 -8.67
CA CYS A 82 -8.79 -4.01 -7.28
C CYS A 82 -10.18 -3.38 -7.12
N PRO A 83 -11.24 -4.13 -6.83
CA PRO A 83 -12.58 -3.56 -6.66
C PRO A 83 -12.65 -2.57 -5.51
N ILE A 84 -12.01 -2.89 -4.38
CA ILE A 84 -12.01 -2.02 -3.19
C ILE A 84 -11.21 -0.73 -3.44
N CYS A 85 -10.12 -0.80 -4.20
CA CYS A 85 -9.36 0.37 -4.59
C CYS A 85 -10.21 1.33 -5.43
N LYS A 86 -11.01 0.80 -6.38
CA LYS A 86 -11.94 1.59 -7.19
C LYS A 86 -13.02 2.28 -6.35
N VAL A 87 -13.51 1.62 -5.31
CA VAL A 87 -14.45 2.23 -4.36
C VAL A 87 -13.76 3.32 -3.55
N PHE A 88 -12.56 3.02 -3.03
CA PHE A 88 -11.79 3.96 -2.22
C PHE A 88 -11.39 5.22 -2.99
N THR A 89 -11.00 5.09 -4.25
CA THR A 89 -10.70 6.24 -5.13
C THR A 89 -11.83 7.25 -5.17
N LYS A 90 -13.10 6.80 -5.15
CA LYS A 90 -14.26 7.71 -5.11
C LYS A 90 -14.34 8.54 -3.83
N PHE A 91 -13.89 7.99 -2.69
CA PHE A 91 -13.79 8.74 -1.43
C PHE A 91 -12.61 9.71 -1.45
N VAL A 92 -11.46 9.25 -1.94
CA VAL A 92 -10.27 10.10 -2.10
C VAL A 92 -10.57 11.28 -3.03
N ASP A 93 -11.40 11.07 -4.06
CA ASP A 93 -11.78 12.12 -5.01
C ASP A 93 -12.67 13.22 -4.40
N GLN A 94 -13.28 12.97 -3.24
CA GLN A 94 -14.08 13.96 -2.49
C GLN A 94 -13.24 14.79 -1.51
N LEU A 95 -11.97 14.41 -1.28
CA LEU A 95 -11.12 15.15 -0.36
C LEU A 95 -10.74 16.54 -0.96
N SER A 96 -10.76 17.57 -0.11
CA SER A 96 -10.26 18.91 -0.40
C SER A 96 -8.92 19.14 0.31
N ASP A 97 -8.17 20.13 -0.15
CA ASP A 97 -6.94 20.59 0.49
C ASP A 97 -5.91 19.49 0.72
N VAL A 98 -5.73 18.64 -0.30
CA VAL A 98 -4.86 17.45 -0.24
C VAL A 98 -4.01 17.32 -1.51
N THR A 99 -2.76 16.93 -1.32
CA THR A 99 -1.90 16.38 -2.38
C THR A 99 -1.95 14.86 -2.30
N VAL A 100 -2.50 14.22 -3.33
CA VAL A 100 -2.59 12.76 -3.42
C VAL A 100 -1.47 12.24 -4.32
N TYR A 101 -0.68 11.33 -3.78
CA TYR A 101 0.35 10.58 -4.49
C TYR A 101 -0.15 9.16 -4.74
N LYS A 102 -0.55 8.86 -5.98
CA LYS A 102 -1.05 7.54 -6.37
C LYS A 102 0.09 6.72 -6.96
N PHE A 103 0.27 5.54 -6.43
CA PHE A 103 1.29 4.58 -6.85
C PHE A 103 0.60 3.40 -7.53
N PRO A 104 0.67 3.27 -8.87
CA PRO A 104 0.19 2.10 -9.57
C PRO A 104 0.94 0.85 -9.12
N LEU A 105 0.21 -0.09 -8.49
CA LEU A 105 0.75 -1.33 -7.95
C LEU A 105 0.02 -2.54 -8.56
N PRO A 106 0.38 -2.98 -9.78
CA PRO A 106 -0.31 -4.03 -10.53
C PRO A 106 0.08 -5.43 -10.05
N VAL A 107 -0.53 -5.91 -8.95
CA VAL A 107 -0.18 -7.18 -8.29
C VAL A 107 -1.34 -8.18 -8.20
N ILE A 108 -2.60 -7.76 -8.44
CA ILE A 108 -3.78 -8.60 -8.23
C ILE A 108 -4.00 -9.55 -9.40
N ALA A 109 -3.80 -9.08 -10.64
CA ALA A 109 -4.03 -9.87 -11.84
C ALA A 109 -3.00 -9.54 -12.94
N PRO A 110 -2.69 -10.49 -13.84
CA PRO A 110 -1.80 -10.23 -14.97
C PRO A 110 -2.25 -9.05 -15.85
N GLU A 111 -3.56 -8.84 -15.96
CA GLU A 111 -4.17 -7.75 -16.72
C GLU A 111 -3.95 -6.37 -16.08
N SER A 112 -3.57 -6.33 -14.81
CA SER A 112 -3.22 -5.08 -14.11
C SER A 112 -1.96 -4.44 -14.68
N ILE A 113 -0.99 -5.25 -15.11
CA ILE A 113 0.31 -4.79 -15.62
C ILE A 113 0.16 -3.92 -16.88
N PRO A 114 -0.52 -4.38 -17.96
CA PRO A 114 -0.70 -3.55 -19.15
C PRO A 114 -1.52 -2.29 -18.86
N LEU A 115 -2.52 -2.34 -17.97
CA LEU A 115 -3.30 -1.16 -17.58
C LEU A 115 -2.44 -0.11 -16.87
N ALA A 116 -1.63 -0.53 -15.90
CA ALA A 116 -0.70 0.37 -15.21
C ALA A 116 0.32 0.99 -16.18
N ARG A 117 0.85 0.19 -17.13
CA ARG A 117 1.79 0.66 -18.14
C ARG A 117 1.17 1.68 -19.10
N ILE A 118 -0.08 1.47 -19.53
CA ILE A 118 -0.80 2.43 -20.39
C ILE A 118 -0.94 3.79 -19.68
N ALA A 119 -1.36 3.80 -18.43
CA ALA A 119 -1.46 5.05 -17.67
C ALA A 119 -0.10 5.69 -17.43
N TRP A 120 0.92 4.88 -17.14
CA TRP A 120 2.28 5.34 -16.90
C TRP A 120 2.90 6.02 -18.11
N CYS A 121 2.66 5.48 -19.30
CA CYS A 121 3.20 6.01 -20.57
C CYS A 121 2.32 7.13 -21.18
N ALA A 122 1.16 7.41 -20.61
CA ALA A 122 0.28 8.47 -21.10
C ALA A 122 0.89 9.87 -20.84
N PRO A 123 0.71 10.82 -21.77
CA PRO A 123 1.11 12.21 -21.54
C PRO A 123 0.42 12.84 -20.31
N ASP A 124 -0.86 12.52 -20.10
CA ASP A 124 -1.61 12.82 -18.87
C ASP A 124 -1.81 11.55 -18.06
N ARG A 125 -0.82 11.23 -17.22
CA ARG A 125 -0.85 10.06 -16.33
C ARG A 125 -2.03 10.07 -15.38
N ALA A 126 -2.35 11.24 -14.82
CA ALA A 126 -3.43 11.38 -13.85
C ALA A 126 -4.80 11.14 -14.49
N GLY A 127 -5.05 11.72 -15.65
CA GLY A 127 -6.29 11.50 -16.40
C GLY A 127 -6.44 10.06 -16.86
N ALA A 128 -5.37 9.45 -17.37
CA ALA A 128 -5.37 8.05 -17.79
C ALA A 128 -5.63 7.10 -16.62
N TRP A 129 -4.99 7.32 -15.48
CA TRP A 129 -5.21 6.51 -14.27
C TRP A 129 -6.63 6.63 -13.75
N ARG A 130 -7.17 7.86 -13.67
CA ARG A 130 -8.59 8.08 -13.28
C ARG A 130 -9.57 7.36 -14.20
N ALA A 131 -9.36 7.40 -15.52
CA ALA A 131 -10.21 6.70 -16.47
C ALA A 131 -10.19 5.18 -16.22
N ILE A 132 -9.01 4.59 -16.02
CA ILE A 132 -8.85 3.17 -15.72
C ILE A 132 -9.54 2.80 -14.40
N MET A 133 -9.31 3.57 -13.32
CA MET A 133 -9.93 3.33 -12.02
C MET A 133 -11.46 3.48 -12.05
N ALA A 134 -11.98 4.35 -12.94
CA ALA A 134 -13.42 4.48 -13.20
C ALA A 134 -13.98 3.34 -14.06
N GLY A 135 -13.15 2.41 -14.54
CA GLY A 135 -13.58 1.31 -15.40
C GLY A 135 -13.75 1.70 -16.87
N HIS A 136 -13.27 2.87 -17.26
CA HIS A 136 -13.30 3.29 -18.66
C HIS A 136 -12.13 2.67 -19.44
N ARG A 137 -12.32 2.56 -20.74
CA ARG A 137 -11.23 2.12 -21.63
C ARG A 137 -10.10 3.15 -21.54
N PRO A 138 -8.86 2.72 -21.26
CA PRO A 138 -7.74 3.64 -21.23
C PRO A 138 -7.51 4.28 -22.60
N PRO A 139 -7.06 5.54 -22.65
CA PRO A 139 -6.69 6.14 -23.93
C PRO A 139 -5.60 5.29 -24.62
N SER A 140 -5.70 5.14 -25.93
CA SER A 140 -4.64 4.51 -26.72
C SER A 140 -3.40 5.39 -26.64
N GLY A 141 -2.42 4.98 -25.86
CA GLY A 141 -1.15 5.70 -25.66
C GLY A 141 0.05 4.86 -26.13
N ALA A 142 1.18 5.50 -26.33
CA ALA A 142 2.44 4.83 -26.59
C ALA A 142 2.74 3.86 -25.45
N GLN A 143 2.88 2.57 -25.78
CA GLN A 143 3.22 1.54 -24.78
C GLN A 143 4.72 1.43 -24.53
N ASP A 144 5.50 2.22 -25.26
CA ASP A 144 6.97 2.19 -25.22
C ASP A 144 7.50 3.45 -24.56
N CYS A 145 7.67 3.37 -23.25
CA CYS A 145 8.27 4.42 -22.43
C CYS A 145 9.11 3.81 -21.32
N ASP A 146 9.95 4.60 -20.68
CA ASP A 146 10.70 4.16 -19.49
C ASP A 146 9.74 3.83 -18.33
N THR A 147 9.71 2.55 -17.95
CA THR A 147 8.90 2.01 -16.86
C THR A 147 9.70 1.75 -15.59
N THR A 148 10.94 2.22 -15.50
CA THR A 148 11.79 2.05 -14.31
C THR A 148 11.09 2.48 -13.03
N GLY A 149 10.34 3.59 -13.08
CA GLY A 149 9.57 4.08 -11.94
C GLY A 149 8.47 3.13 -11.47
N LEU A 150 7.83 2.37 -12.37
CA LEU A 150 6.88 1.31 -11.97
C LEU A 150 7.59 0.17 -11.23
N VAL A 151 8.79 -0.19 -11.65
CA VAL A 151 9.58 -1.22 -10.96
C VAL A 151 9.97 -0.76 -9.56
N GLU A 152 10.32 0.50 -9.37
CA GLU A 152 10.61 1.06 -8.05
C GLU A 152 9.37 1.07 -7.15
N ILE A 153 8.19 1.40 -7.70
CA ILE A 153 6.92 1.33 -6.97
C ILE A 153 6.63 -0.12 -6.55
N LEU A 154 6.82 -1.11 -7.44
CA LEU A 154 6.63 -2.53 -7.13
C LEU A 154 7.52 -2.99 -5.97
N LYS A 155 8.81 -2.65 -5.99
CA LYS A 155 9.74 -3.01 -4.90
C LYS A 155 9.30 -2.47 -3.54
N VAL A 156 8.77 -1.25 -3.51
CA VAL A 156 8.22 -0.67 -2.28
C VAL A 156 6.91 -1.34 -1.90
N GLY A 157 6.03 -1.58 -2.89
CA GLY A 157 4.73 -2.21 -2.70
C GLY A 157 4.81 -3.67 -2.20
N GLU A 158 5.83 -4.44 -2.62
CA GLU A 158 6.05 -5.82 -2.14
C GLU A 158 6.15 -5.94 -0.62
N ARG A 159 6.58 -4.88 0.06
CA ARG A 159 6.63 -4.84 1.53
C ARG A 159 5.25 -4.84 2.18
N PHE A 160 4.18 -4.59 1.42
CA PHE A 160 2.80 -4.39 1.91
C PHE A 160 1.79 -5.34 1.27
N THR A 161 2.17 -6.12 0.26
CA THR A 161 1.24 -6.96 -0.53
C THR A 161 0.65 -8.13 0.26
N SER A 162 1.15 -8.43 1.45
CA SER A 162 0.58 -9.46 2.32
C SER A 162 -0.69 -9.03 3.07
N GLY A 163 -1.16 -7.78 2.93
CA GLY A 163 -2.25 -7.26 3.76
C GLY A 163 -3.26 -6.30 3.11
N GLY A 164 -3.21 -6.00 1.82
CA GLY A 164 -4.18 -5.10 1.19
C GLY A 164 -3.67 -3.67 0.95
N MET A 165 -4.61 -2.72 0.81
CA MET A 165 -4.31 -1.32 0.50
C MET A 165 -3.60 -0.62 1.67
N THR A 166 -2.44 -0.02 1.39
CA THR A 166 -1.72 0.80 2.37
C THR A 166 -1.98 2.27 2.11
N ILE A 167 -2.41 2.97 3.15
CA ILE A 167 -2.63 4.41 3.16
C ILE A 167 -1.65 5.01 4.16
N THR A 168 -0.92 6.03 3.74
CA THR A 168 0.00 6.78 4.58
C THR A 168 -0.34 8.26 4.49
N GLU A 169 -0.57 8.90 5.63
CA GLU A 169 -0.76 10.36 5.74
C GLU A 169 0.48 10.96 6.42
N SER A 170 0.96 12.10 5.94
CA SER A 170 2.01 12.85 6.64
C SER A 170 1.37 13.63 7.79
N ALA A 171 1.92 13.51 8.96
CA ALA A 171 1.57 14.33 10.11
C ALA A 171 1.93 15.81 9.89
#